data_256bde8c14a20346bcbfecc0501d92f2
#
_entry.id   256bde8c14a20346bcbfecc0501d92f2
#
_cell.length_a   1.000
_cell.length_b   1.000
_cell.length_c   1.000
_cell.angle_alpha   90.00
_cell.angle_beta   90.00
_cell.angle_gamma   90.00
#
_symmetry.space_group_name_H-M   'P 1'
#
loop_
_entity.id
_entity.type
_entity.pdbx_description
1 polymer ?
#
loop_
_entity_poly.entity_id
_entity_poly.type
_entity_poly.pdbx_seq_one_letter_code
_entity_poly.pdbx_strand_id
1 'polypeptide(L)'
;MDRQAFLEQHIDLSATTAIEIGALDHPILEPGTAAVSYLDHLDTPGLRAKYRNDPAVDKARIVEVAHVWNGGPMSAAVPADQPVDLLVASHVFEHIPDPVGWLLDARRLLRDHGRILLVLPDRRFTFDLKRRDTALSDWIGWHLRKLEKPGPDQVFDHFAGACTVPAARAWHGVDAAEFKPMYEPRVAYDLAASVAAGGDYVDVHCSVFTPYRFVALCLELLKLGLFPYRIAAFRPTEPNDIEFGVLLQAADRPAVGPGQAELQEIGRAAGYQGAFGAGRFRVALDADPELLSRYEAGAAEARAAASEKWREWAADFPDLDPALHHDRPRAGDPRL
;
A
#
# COMPACT_ATOMS: atom_id res chain seq x y z
N MET A 1 12.12 6.10 -0.31
CA MET A 1 12.35 5.77 1.14
C MET A 1 13.59 4.92 1.27
N ASP A 2 14.47 5.19 2.26
CA ASP A 2 15.51 4.23 2.64
C ASP A 2 14.86 3.13 3.52
N ARG A 3 14.61 1.96 2.91
CA ARG A 3 13.84 0.87 3.50
C ARG A 3 14.64 0.14 4.58
N GLN A 4 15.95 -0.07 4.35
CA GLN A 4 16.83 -0.72 5.31
C GLN A 4 17.04 0.17 6.55
N ALA A 5 17.35 1.44 6.37
CA ALA A 5 17.49 2.39 7.47
C ALA A 5 16.19 2.51 8.29
N PHE A 6 15.01 2.39 7.68
CA PHE A 6 13.76 2.35 8.44
C PHE A 6 13.66 1.10 9.33
N LEU A 7 14.08 -0.07 8.85
CA LEU A 7 14.12 -1.28 9.67
C LEU A 7 15.11 -1.16 10.82
N GLU A 8 16.33 -0.71 10.56
CA GLU A 8 17.43 -0.62 11.54
C GLU A 8 17.11 0.32 12.70
N GLN A 9 16.23 1.31 12.50
CA GLN A 9 15.74 2.16 13.59
C GLN A 9 14.87 1.41 14.61
N HIS A 10 14.32 0.26 14.24
CA HIS A 10 13.31 -0.45 15.03
C HIS A 10 13.70 -1.89 15.36
N ILE A 11 14.66 -2.47 14.66
CA ILE A 11 15.03 -3.90 14.75
C ILE A 11 16.54 -4.04 14.69
N ASP A 12 17.11 -4.83 15.61
CA ASP A 12 18.49 -5.29 15.50
C ASP A 12 18.54 -6.44 14.49
N LEU A 13 18.91 -6.14 13.25
CA LEU A 13 18.95 -7.11 12.16
C LEU A 13 20.02 -8.20 12.39
N SER A 14 21.09 -7.92 13.12
CA SER A 14 22.16 -8.88 13.36
C SER A 14 21.73 -10.10 14.18
N ALA A 15 20.68 -9.95 14.99
CA ALA A 15 20.11 -11.01 15.82
C ALA A 15 18.75 -11.52 15.29
N THR A 16 18.35 -11.12 14.08
CA THR A 16 17.01 -11.35 13.52
C THR A 16 17.04 -12.50 12.50
N THR A 17 16.09 -13.43 12.63
CA THR A 17 15.74 -14.37 11.55
C THR A 17 14.63 -13.78 10.70
N ALA A 18 14.78 -13.81 9.38
CA ALA A 18 13.86 -13.13 8.48
C ALA A 18 13.50 -13.96 7.25
N ILE A 19 12.29 -13.69 6.70
CA ILE A 19 11.91 -14.07 5.34
C ILE A 19 11.59 -12.81 4.58
N GLU A 20 12.25 -12.59 3.45
CA GLU A 20 11.87 -11.54 2.50
C GLU A 20 11.14 -12.15 1.31
N ILE A 21 9.97 -11.58 0.99
CA ILE A 21 9.04 -12.07 -0.03
C ILE A 21 9.19 -11.22 -1.27
N GLY A 22 9.42 -11.85 -2.44
CA GLY A 22 9.48 -11.15 -3.71
C GLY A 22 10.68 -10.23 -3.89
N ALA A 23 11.82 -10.55 -3.26
CA ALA A 23 13.03 -9.71 -3.28
C ALA A 23 13.65 -9.52 -4.67
N LEU A 24 13.49 -10.51 -5.55
CA LEU A 24 14.03 -10.56 -6.90
C LEU A 24 15.53 -10.23 -6.94
N ASP A 25 15.92 -9.08 -7.53
CA ASP A 25 17.31 -8.62 -7.66
C ASP A 25 17.64 -7.38 -6.79
N HIS A 26 16.67 -6.93 -5.97
CA HIS A 26 16.80 -5.76 -5.09
C HIS A 26 16.30 -6.06 -3.67
N PRO A 27 16.91 -7.02 -2.94
CA PRO A 27 16.52 -7.32 -1.57
C PRO A 27 16.70 -6.10 -0.67
N ILE A 28 15.81 -5.93 0.29
CA ILE A 28 15.98 -4.99 1.41
C ILE A 28 16.97 -5.56 2.41
N LEU A 29 16.88 -6.86 2.64
CA LEU A 29 17.80 -7.59 3.50
C LEU A 29 18.85 -8.30 2.63
N GLU A 30 19.98 -7.63 2.39
CA GLU A 30 21.09 -8.24 1.66
C GLU A 30 21.62 -9.49 2.42
N PRO A 31 22.10 -10.52 1.72
CA PRO A 31 22.69 -11.69 2.35
C PRO A 31 23.79 -11.31 3.35
N GLY A 32 23.66 -11.74 4.59
CA GLY A 32 24.58 -11.43 5.68
C GLY A 32 24.17 -10.27 6.59
N THR A 33 23.17 -9.48 6.24
CA THR A 33 22.61 -8.41 7.11
C THR A 33 21.78 -9.01 8.26
N ALA A 34 21.05 -10.08 7.98
CA ALA A 34 20.28 -10.88 8.93
C ALA A 34 20.40 -12.36 8.56
N ALA A 35 19.88 -13.27 9.39
CA ALA A 35 19.65 -14.65 8.99
C ALA A 35 18.41 -14.70 8.07
N VAL A 36 18.56 -14.24 6.82
CA VAL A 36 17.47 -14.11 5.84
C VAL A 36 17.35 -15.33 4.95
N SER A 37 16.11 -15.77 4.68
CA SER A 37 15.74 -16.63 3.57
C SER A 37 14.75 -15.90 2.66
N TYR A 38 14.75 -16.26 1.37
CA TYR A 38 13.91 -15.61 0.38
C TYR A 38 12.79 -16.53 -0.06
N LEU A 39 11.57 -15.96 -0.15
CA LEU A 39 10.38 -16.63 -0.61
C LEU A 39 9.88 -15.93 -1.88
N ASP A 40 9.59 -16.71 -2.92
CA ASP A 40 9.06 -16.18 -4.18
C ASP A 40 8.12 -17.20 -4.84
N HIS A 41 7.39 -16.77 -5.91
CA HIS A 41 6.45 -17.64 -6.64
C HIS A 41 7.14 -18.68 -7.56
N LEU A 42 8.44 -18.52 -7.83
CA LEU A 42 9.31 -19.43 -8.57
C LEU A 42 10.62 -19.61 -7.84
N ASP A 43 11.31 -20.71 -8.15
CA ASP A 43 12.70 -20.88 -7.75
C ASP A 43 13.64 -19.92 -8.52
N THR A 44 14.88 -19.79 -8.10
CA THR A 44 15.87 -18.90 -8.70
C THR A 44 16.06 -19.14 -10.20
N PRO A 45 16.21 -20.40 -10.70
CA PRO A 45 16.25 -20.67 -12.13
C PRO A 45 15.00 -20.20 -12.87
N GLY A 46 13.82 -20.44 -12.31
CA GLY A 46 12.53 -20.01 -12.84
C GLY A 46 12.42 -18.49 -12.96
N LEU A 47 12.83 -17.75 -11.92
CA LEU A 47 12.88 -16.29 -11.95
C LEU A 47 13.84 -15.78 -13.03
N ARG A 48 15.05 -16.33 -13.12
CA ARG A 48 16.00 -15.97 -14.18
C ARG A 48 15.45 -16.23 -15.59
N ALA A 49 14.72 -17.33 -15.78
CA ALA A 49 14.06 -17.63 -17.03
C ALA A 49 12.90 -16.67 -17.34
N LYS A 50 12.06 -16.37 -16.35
CA LYS A 50 10.92 -15.44 -16.49
C LYS A 50 11.40 -14.05 -16.91
N TYR A 51 12.41 -13.52 -16.23
CA TYR A 51 12.90 -12.15 -16.44
C TYR A 51 14.06 -12.06 -17.44
N ARG A 52 14.38 -13.13 -18.18
CA ARG A 52 15.55 -13.17 -19.12
C ARG A 52 15.61 -11.99 -20.07
N ASN A 53 14.47 -11.49 -20.55
CA ASN A 53 14.34 -10.42 -21.53
C ASN A 53 14.00 -9.05 -20.91
N ASP A 54 13.86 -8.97 -19.58
CA ASP A 54 13.57 -7.72 -18.90
C ASP A 54 14.88 -6.97 -18.63
N PRO A 55 15.09 -5.79 -19.25
CA PRO A 55 16.30 -5.01 -19.06
C PRO A 55 16.37 -4.34 -17.66
N ALA A 56 15.25 -4.22 -16.96
CA ALA A 56 15.19 -3.61 -15.63
C ALA A 56 15.67 -4.56 -14.51
N VAL A 57 15.76 -5.88 -14.78
CA VAL A 57 16.16 -6.89 -13.80
C VAL A 57 17.60 -7.33 -14.04
N ASP A 58 18.45 -7.23 -13.00
CA ASP A 58 19.80 -7.82 -13.02
C ASP A 58 19.75 -9.30 -12.61
N LYS A 59 19.79 -10.19 -13.60
CA LYS A 59 19.69 -11.64 -13.43
C LYS A 59 20.80 -12.23 -12.54
N ALA A 60 21.96 -11.56 -12.48
CA ALA A 60 23.08 -12.01 -11.64
C ALA A 60 22.84 -11.75 -10.15
N ARG A 61 22.01 -10.72 -9.86
CA ARG A 61 21.65 -10.33 -8.50
C ARG A 61 20.38 -11.00 -7.98
N ILE A 62 19.63 -11.74 -8.83
CA ILE A 62 18.46 -12.48 -8.35
C ILE A 62 18.87 -13.39 -7.19
N VAL A 63 18.24 -13.18 -6.05
CA VAL A 63 18.52 -13.88 -4.80
C VAL A 63 18.28 -15.39 -4.91
N GLU A 64 18.90 -16.15 -4.02
CA GLU A 64 18.65 -17.60 -3.94
C GLU A 64 17.35 -17.86 -3.19
N VAL A 65 16.32 -18.29 -3.90
CA VAL A 65 14.99 -18.59 -3.36
C VAL A 65 15.03 -19.89 -2.57
N ALA A 66 14.78 -19.79 -1.27
CA ALA A 66 14.74 -20.93 -0.36
C ALA A 66 13.34 -21.56 -0.29
N HIS A 67 12.30 -20.78 -0.47
CA HIS A 67 10.90 -21.18 -0.34
C HIS A 67 10.10 -20.77 -1.58
N VAL A 68 9.44 -21.72 -2.23
CA VAL A 68 8.59 -21.45 -3.40
C VAL A 68 7.13 -21.45 -2.97
N TRP A 69 6.46 -20.31 -3.15
CA TRP A 69 5.04 -20.11 -2.88
C TRP A 69 4.28 -19.80 -4.16
N ASN A 70 3.61 -20.79 -4.70
CA ASN A 70 2.90 -20.72 -5.98
C ASN A 70 1.39 -20.95 -5.86
N GLY A 71 0.81 -20.62 -4.69
CA GLY A 71 -0.62 -20.73 -4.39
C GLY A 71 -0.89 -21.29 -2.99
N GLY A 72 -2.13 -21.16 -2.53
CA GLY A 72 -2.54 -21.56 -1.19
C GLY A 72 -1.92 -20.71 -0.07
N PRO A 73 -1.96 -21.17 1.19
CA PRO A 73 -1.37 -20.48 2.31
C PRO A 73 0.16 -20.36 2.17
N MET A 74 0.70 -19.16 2.34
CA MET A 74 2.14 -18.89 2.31
C MET A 74 2.89 -19.70 3.40
N SER A 75 2.26 -19.89 4.56
CA SER A 75 2.81 -20.68 5.65
C SER A 75 3.04 -22.16 5.28
N ALA A 76 2.39 -22.68 4.26
CA ALA A 76 2.63 -24.03 3.78
C ALA A 76 3.94 -24.19 2.99
N ALA A 77 4.51 -23.07 2.49
CA ALA A 77 5.78 -23.06 1.75
C ALA A 77 7.01 -23.03 2.69
N VAL A 78 6.81 -22.76 3.98
CA VAL A 78 7.89 -22.64 4.97
C VAL A 78 7.76 -23.76 6.00
N PRO A 79 8.87 -24.40 6.44
CA PRO A 79 8.81 -25.42 7.50
C PRO A 79 8.18 -24.88 8.78
N ALA A 80 7.20 -25.59 9.33
CA ALA A 80 6.40 -25.16 10.48
C ALA A 80 7.21 -25.00 11.78
N ASP A 81 8.39 -25.62 11.87
CA ASP A 81 9.32 -25.55 12.99
C ASP A 81 10.35 -24.38 12.88
N GLN A 82 10.18 -23.54 11.85
CA GLN A 82 11.08 -22.41 11.58
C GLN A 82 10.37 -21.05 11.63
N PRO A 83 9.73 -20.67 12.76
CA PRO A 83 9.13 -19.35 12.87
C PRO A 83 10.23 -18.27 12.87
N VAL A 84 9.92 -17.14 12.23
CA VAL A 84 10.86 -16.02 12.07
C VAL A 84 10.48 -14.81 12.92
N ASP A 85 11.45 -13.92 13.10
CA ASP A 85 11.28 -12.66 13.83
C ASP A 85 10.73 -11.57 12.92
N LEU A 86 10.97 -11.67 11.60
CA LEU A 86 10.64 -10.64 10.63
C LEU A 86 10.19 -11.23 9.29
N LEU A 87 9.07 -10.76 8.79
CA LEU A 87 8.67 -10.88 7.38
C LEU A 87 8.86 -9.52 6.70
N VAL A 88 9.37 -9.52 5.47
CA VAL A 88 9.50 -8.33 4.64
C VAL A 88 8.74 -8.54 3.35
N ALA A 89 7.86 -7.62 3.01
CA ALA A 89 7.10 -7.63 1.76
C ALA A 89 7.08 -6.21 1.17
N SER A 90 7.88 -6.00 0.14
CA SER A 90 8.00 -4.72 -0.55
C SER A 90 7.39 -4.82 -1.94
N HIS A 91 6.35 -4.04 -2.19
CA HIS A 91 5.58 -4.10 -3.43
C HIS A 91 5.09 -5.52 -3.75
N VAL A 92 4.55 -6.19 -2.72
CA VAL A 92 3.97 -7.53 -2.80
C VAL A 92 2.54 -7.54 -2.30
N PHE A 93 2.26 -6.87 -1.19
CA PHE A 93 0.97 -6.97 -0.50
C PHE A 93 -0.19 -6.42 -1.34
N GLU A 94 0.05 -5.42 -2.17
CA GLU A 94 -0.94 -4.90 -3.13
C GLU A 94 -1.36 -5.91 -4.19
N HIS A 95 -0.54 -6.90 -4.48
CA HIS A 95 -0.82 -7.99 -5.43
C HIS A 95 -1.61 -9.14 -4.81
N ILE A 96 -1.77 -9.14 -3.48
CA ILE A 96 -2.43 -10.25 -2.77
C ILE A 96 -3.95 -10.23 -3.00
N PRO A 97 -4.54 -11.31 -3.54
CA PRO A 97 -5.97 -11.37 -3.85
C PRO A 97 -6.87 -11.38 -2.61
N ASP A 98 -6.42 -12.01 -1.50
CA ASP A 98 -7.06 -12.03 -0.18
C ASP A 98 -6.10 -11.47 0.87
N PRO A 99 -6.05 -10.13 1.06
CA PRO A 99 -5.15 -9.52 2.03
C PRO A 99 -5.43 -9.91 3.48
N VAL A 100 -6.70 -10.16 3.83
CA VAL A 100 -7.08 -10.58 5.18
C VAL A 100 -6.55 -12.00 5.44
N GLY A 101 -6.78 -12.92 4.52
CA GLY A 101 -6.25 -14.29 4.60
C GLY A 101 -4.73 -14.31 4.68
N TRP A 102 -4.06 -13.47 3.88
CA TRP A 102 -2.60 -13.33 3.93
C TRP A 102 -2.10 -12.83 5.29
N LEU A 103 -2.72 -11.80 5.86
CA LEU A 103 -2.35 -11.29 7.19
C LEU A 103 -2.53 -12.35 8.29
N LEU A 104 -3.62 -13.10 8.25
CA LEU A 104 -3.88 -14.17 9.21
C LEU A 104 -2.91 -15.33 9.05
N ASP A 105 -2.52 -15.64 7.82
CA ASP A 105 -1.57 -16.72 7.52
C ASP A 105 -0.12 -16.31 7.85
N ALA A 106 0.27 -15.08 7.56
CA ALA A 106 1.58 -14.52 7.91
C ALA A 106 1.86 -14.58 9.42
N ARG A 107 0.81 -14.41 10.26
CA ARG A 107 0.94 -14.57 11.71
C ARG A 107 1.48 -15.95 12.13
N ARG A 108 1.19 -16.99 11.36
CA ARG A 108 1.64 -18.37 11.65
C ARG A 108 3.14 -18.57 11.42
N LEU A 109 3.75 -17.74 10.57
CA LEU A 109 5.19 -17.77 10.30
C LEU A 109 6.00 -16.99 11.35
N LEU A 110 5.33 -16.13 12.12
CA LEU A 110 6.00 -15.25 13.07
C LEU A 110 6.08 -15.85 14.46
N ARG A 111 7.23 -15.65 15.10
CA ARG A 111 7.35 -15.79 16.55
C ARG A 111 6.42 -14.83 17.31
N ASP A 112 6.28 -15.06 18.61
CA ASP A 112 5.65 -14.08 19.48
C ASP A 112 6.40 -12.75 19.38
N HIS A 113 5.64 -11.64 19.23
CA HIS A 113 6.17 -10.31 18.96
C HIS A 113 6.95 -10.16 17.62
N GLY A 114 6.92 -11.17 16.74
CA GLY A 114 7.46 -11.06 15.39
C GLY A 114 6.84 -9.92 14.60
N ARG A 115 7.50 -9.47 13.56
CA ARG A 115 7.14 -8.25 12.83
C ARG A 115 6.96 -8.50 11.35
N ILE A 116 6.21 -7.63 10.70
CA ILE A 116 6.08 -7.57 9.24
C ILE A 116 6.42 -6.15 8.80
N LEU A 117 7.41 -5.98 7.93
CA LEU A 117 7.57 -4.76 7.16
C LEU A 117 6.76 -4.87 5.89
N LEU A 118 5.81 -3.96 5.71
CA LEU A 118 5.13 -3.72 4.44
C LEU A 118 5.65 -2.42 3.86
N VAL A 119 6.16 -2.46 2.62
CA VAL A 119 6.43 -1.28 1.80
C VAL A 119 5.38 -1.27 0.70
N LEU A 120 4.54 -0.25 0.67
CA LEU A 120 3.33 -0.21 -0.13
C LEU A 120 3.33 1.00 -1.07
N PRO A 121 2.85 0.84 -2.32
CA PRO A 121 2.68 1.96 -3.23
C PRO A 121 1.61 2.92 -2.72
N ASP A 122 1.91 4.20 -2.78
CA ASP A 122 0.92 5.25 -2.58
C ASP A 122 0.26 5.58 -3.91
N ARG A 123 -1.02 5.24 -4.04
CA ARG A 123 -1.75 5.40 -5.30
C ARG A 123 -1.69 6.83 -5.86
N ARG A 124 -1.51 7.83 -4.99
CA ARG A 124 -1.45 9.24 -5.41
C ARG A 124 -0.27 9.56 -6.33
N PHE A 125 0.77 8.70 -6.29
CA PHE A 125 2.04 8.92 -6.99
C PHE A 125 2.40 7.77 -7.93
N THR A 126 1.51 6.80 -8.11
CA THR A 126 1.69 5.64 -8.96
C THR A 126 0.65 5.60 -10.09
N PHE A 127 0.73 4.60 -10.95
CA PHE A 127 -0.25 4.36 -12.01
C PHE A 127 -1.67 4.10 -11.49
N ASP A 128 -1.83 3.88 -10.17
CA ASP A 128 -3.12 3.70 -9.51
C ASP A 128 -3.85 5.02 -9.21
N LEU A 129 -3.30 6.17 -9.59
CA LEU A 129 -3.82 7.49 -9.23
C LEU A 129 -5.32 7.64 -9.49
N LYS A 130 -5.82 7.11 -10.59
CA LYS A 130 -7.24 7.21 -11.00
C LYS A 130 -8.13 6.13 -10.39
N ARG A 131 -7.55 5.13 -9.75
CA ARG A 131 -8.30 4.06 -9.10
C ARG A 131 -8.83 4.56 -7.75
N ARG A 132 -9.97 4.02 -7.32
CA ARG A 132 -10.50 4.29 -5.98
C ARG A 132 -9.67 3.63 -4.89
N ASP A 133 -9.67 4.18 -3.70
CA ASP A 133 -9.13 3.48 -2.53
C ASP A 133 -9.90 2.18 -2.28
N THR A 134 -9.19 1.12 -1.94
CA THR A 134 -9.80 -0.16 -1.55
C THR A 134 -10.67 0.02 -0.30
N ALA A 135 -11.90 -0.46 -0.35
CA ALA A 135 -12.82 -0.42 0.78
C ALA A 135 -12.72 -1.69 1.63
N LEU A 136 -13.16 -1.61 2.90
CA LEU A 136 -13.23 -2.79 3.77
C LEU A 136 -14.13 -3.88 3.15
N SER A 137 -15.22 -3.49 2.52
CA SER A 137 -16.14 -4.43 1.84
C SER A 137 -15.47 -5.24 0.74
N ASP A 138 -14.46 -4.67 0.05
CA ASP A 138 -13.68 -5.38 -0.96
C ASP A 138 -12.87 -6.49 -0.29
N TRP A 139 -12.07 -6.15 0.72
CA TRP A 139 -11.25 -7.10 1.46
C TRP A 139 -12.09 -8.22 2.10
N ILE A 140 -13.19 -7.87 2.76
CA ILE A 140 -14.10 -8.86 3.35
C ILE A 140 -14.72 -9.75 2.26
N GLY A 141 -15.16 -9.18 1.14
CA GLY A 141 -15.73 -9.93 0.03
C GLY A 141 -14.71 -10.88 -0.61
N TRP A 142 -13.45 -10.48 -0.77
CA TRP A 142 -12.37 -11.33 -1.27
C TRP A 142 -12.02 -12.44 -0.28
N HIS A 143 -11.93 -12.11 1.01
CA HIS A 143 -11.64 -13.07 2.09
C HIS A 143 -12.72 -14.15 2.21
N LEU A 144 -13.99 -13.77 2.20
CA LEU A 144 -15.09 -14.73 2.26
C LEU A 144 -15.16 -15.64 1.03
N ARG A 145 -14.72 -15.16 -0.14
CA ARG A 145 -14.57 -15.96 -1.35
C ARG A 145 -13.28 -16.77 -1.40
N LYS A 146 -12.34 -16.53 -0.47
CA LYS A 146 -11.03 -17.19 -0.38
C LYS A 146 -10.26 -17.11 -1.69
N LEU A 147 -10.08 -15.90 -2.21
CA LEU A 147 -9.42 -15.72 -3.49
C LEU A 147 -7.94 -16.13 -3.42
N GLU A 148 -7.55 -17.10 -4.23
CA GLU A 148 -6.16 -17.55 -4.37
C GLU A 148 -5.43 -16.87 -5.55
N LYS A 149 -6.19 -16.30 -6.48
CA LYS A 149 -5.69 -15.48 -7.60
C LYS A 149 -6.58 -14.26 -7.79
N PRO A 150 -6.09 -13.20 -8.46
CA PRO A 150 -6.88 -12.01 -8.71
C PRO A 150 -8.23 -12.32 -9.34
N GLY A 151 -9.29 -11.80 -8.74
CA GLY A 151 -10.65 -11.94 -9.24
C GLY A 151 -10.92 -11.01 -10.42
N PRO A 152 -12.01 -11.25 -11.19
CA PRO A 152 -12.35 -10.42 -12.35
C PRO A 152 -12.61 -8.96 -11.99
N ASP A 153 -13.10 -8.67 -10.79
CA ASP A 153 -13.29 -7.34 -10.24
C ASP A 153 -11.95 -6.61 -10.02
N GLN A 154 -10.96 -7.29 -9.45
CA GLN A 154 -9.61 -6.76 -9.22
C GLN A 154 -8.88 -6.51 -10.55
N VAL A 155 -8.96 -7.46 -11.49
CA VAL A 155 -8.36 -7.33 -12.82
C VAL A 155 -8.99 -6.19 -13.60
N PHE A 156 -10.32 -6.08 -13.59
CA PHE A 156 -11.02 -4.98 -14.29
C PHE A 156 -10.62 -3.62 -13.72
N ASP A 157 -10.65 -3.46 -12.38
CA ASP A 157 -10.32 -2.19 -11.72
C ASP A 157 -8.89 -1.74 -12.02
N HIS A 158 -7.92 -2.67 -12.03
CA HIS A 158 -6.54 -2.38 -12.37
C HIS A 158 -6.41 -1.84 -13.80
N PHE A 159 -6.83 -2.62 -14.79
CA PHE A 159 -6.64 -2.25 -16.19
C PHE A 159 -7.49 -1.07 -16.64
N ALA A 160 -8.70 -0.91 -16.07
CA ALA A 160 -9.57 0.22 -16.38
C ALA A 160 -9.09 1.54 -15.76
N GLY A 161 -8.40 1.47 -14.61
CA GLY A 161 -7.99 2.66 -13.86
C GLY A 161 -6.51 3.03 -13.99
N ALA A 162 -5.65 2.12 -14.46
CA ALA A 162 -4.22 2.39 -14.58
C ALA A 162 -3.92 3.54 -15.55
N CYS A 163 -3.05 4.46 -15.12
CA CYS A 163 -2.67 5.63 -15.91
C CYS A 163 -1.18 5.94 -15.78
N THR A 164 -0.62 6.64 -16.77
CA THR A 164 0.78 7.08 -16.71
C THR A 164 0.92 8.23 -15.72
N VAL A 165 1.76 8.05 -14.70
CA VAL A 165 2.00 9.07 -13.66
C VAL A 165 3.50 9.27 -13.49
N PRO A 166 4.06 10.40 -13.96
CA PRO A 166 5.37 10.84 -13.49
C PRO A 166 5.26 11.28 -12.02
N ALA A 167 5.85 10.54 -11.09
CA ALA A 167 5.72 10.77 -9.65
C ALA A 167 6.02 12.23 -9.24
N ALA A 168 7.11 12.81 -9.76
CA ALA A 168 7.47 14.21 -9.50
C ALA A 168 6.34 15.19 -9.87
N ARG A 169 5.61 14.94 -10.98
CA ARG A 169 4.48 15.78 -11.38
C ARG A 169 3.28 15.59 -10.46
N ALA A 170 3.02 14.36 -10.02
CA ALA A 170 1.93 14.08 -9.09
C ALA A 170 2.13 14.83 -7.76
N TRP A 171 3.37 14.94 -7.27
CA TRP A 171 3.72 15.73 -6.09
C TRP A 171 3.46 17.24 -6.25
N HIS A 172 3.53 17.77 -7.46
CA HIS A 172 3.25 19.18 -7.75
C HIS A 172 1.77 19.49 -8.00
N GLY A 173 0.88 18.53 -7.77
CA GLY A 173 -0.58 18.77 -7.85
C GLY A 173 -1.12 18.93 -9.26
N VAL A 174 -0.58 18.21 -10.23
CA VAL A 174 -1.09 18.20 -11.62
C VAL A 174 -2.48 17.60 -11.67
N ASP A 175 -3.34 18.16 -12.52
CA ASP A 175 -4.70 17.66 -12.74
C ASP A 175 -4.67 16.19 -13.18
N ALA A 176 -5.46 15.34 -12.51
CA ALA A 176 -5.59 13.93 -12.86
C ALA A 176 -6.07 13.72 -14.31
N ALA A 177 -6.72 14.71 -14.93
CA ALA A 177 -7.10 14.69 -16.34
C ALA A 177 -5.90 14.68 -17.30
N GLU A 178 -4.73 15.16 -16.88
CA GLU A 178 -3.51 15.16 -17.70
C GLU A 178 -2.89 13.77 -17.84
N PHE A 179 -3.21 12.83 -16.95
CA PHE A 179 -2.67 11.49 -16.98
C PHE A 179 -3.47 10.60 -17.93
N LYS A 180 -2.79 9.99 -18.89
CA LYS A 180 -3.42 9.16 -19.91
C LYS A 180 -3.67 7.75 -19.39
N PRO A 181 -4.82 7.12 -19.72
CA PRO A 181 -5.00 5.70 -19.49
C PRO A 181 -3.86 4.88 -20.10
N MET A 182 -3.42 3.83 -19.42
CA MET A 182 -2.41 2.90 -19.94
C MET A 182 -3.01 1.88 -20.90
N TYR A 183 -4.30 1.57 -20.73
CA TYR A 183 -4.99 0.54 -21.48
C TYR A 183 -6.33 1.04 -22.01
N GLU A 184 -6.76 0.47 -23.13
CA GLU A 184 -8.09 0.70 -23.64
C GLU A 184 -9.13 -0.03 -22.76
N PRO A 185 -10.33 0.57 -22.52
CA PRO A 185 -11.36 -0.05 -21.66
C PRO A 185 -11.76 -1.47 -22.08
N ARG A 186 -11.68 -1.77 -23.37
CA ARG A 186 -11.98 -3.09 -23.91
C ARG A 186 -11.00 -4.16 -23.41
N VAL A 187 -9.71 -3.81 -23.27
CA VAL A 187 -8.67 -4.71 -22.74
C VAL A 187 -9.01 -5.09 -21.30
N ALA A 188 -9.40 -4.12 -20.46
CA ALA A 188 -9.80 -4.37 -19.08
C ALA A 188 -10.96 -5.37 -18.99
N TYR A 189 -11.98 -5.18 -19.83
CA TYR A 189 -13.13 -6.08 -19.87
C TYR A 189 -12.76 -7.50 -20.35
N ASP A 190 -11.99 -7.62 -21.42
CA ASP A 190 -11.63 -8.93 -22.00
C ASP A 190 -10.76 -9.75 -21.04
N LEU A 191 -9.80 -9.11 -20.35
CA LEU A 191 -8.99 -9.76 -19.32
C LEU A 191 -9.85 -10.21 -18.13
N ALA A 192 -10.72 -9.35 -17.62
CA ALA A 192 -11.62 -9.70 -16.53
C ALA A 192 -12.56 -10.84 -16.91
N ALA A 193 -13.12 -10.82 -18.13
CA ALA A 193 -13.97 -11.90 -18.64
C ALA A 193 -13.20 -13.22 -18.79
N SER A 194 -11.94 -13.18 -19.23
CA SER A 194 -11.07 -14.36 -19.30
C SER A 194 -10.85 -14.95 -17.91
N VAL A 195 -10.53 -14.12 -16.91
CA VAL A 195 -10.36 -14.59 -15.52
C VAL A 195 -11.65 -15.16 -14.96
N ALA A 196 -12.79 -14.53 -15.23
CA ALA A 196 -14.12 -15.04 -14.81
C ALA A 196 -14.45 -16.40 -15.43
N ALA A 197 -13.95 -16.66 -16.64
CA ALA A 197 -14.09 -17.95 -17.33
C ALA A 197 -13.07 -19.03 -16.87
N GLY A 198 -12.27 -18.76 -15.84
CA GLY A 198 -11.26 -19.67 -15.32
C GLY A 198 -9.89 -19.58 -16.01
N GLY A 199 -9.62 -18.46 -16.70
CA GLY A 199 -8.33 -18.20 -17.34
C GLY A 199 -7.14 -18.12 -16.38
N ASP A 200 -5.97 -17.90 -16.96
CA ASP A 200 -4.68 -17.86 -16.26
C ASP A 200 -4.60 -16.72 -15.23
N TYR A 201 -3.58 -16.80 -14.37
CA TYR A 201 -3.22 -15.73 -13.44
C TYR A 201 -2.85 -14.44 -14.21
N VAL A 202 -3.44 -13.34 -13.80
CA VAL A 202 -3.12 -12.00 -14.30
C VAL A 202 -2.56 -11.18 -13.14
N ASP A 203 -1.32 -10.72 -13.29
CA ASP A 203 -0.65 -9.91 -12.26
C ASP A 203 -1.21 -8.48 -12.24
N VAL A 204 -1.77 -8.08 -11.10
CA VAL A 204 -2.42 -6.77 -10.91
C VAL A 204 -2.24 -6.29 -9.48
N HIS A 205 -2.30 -4.99 -9.27
CA HIS A 205 -2.57 -4.48 -7.92
C HIS A 205 -4.03 -4.79 -7.55
N CYS A 206 -4.23 -5.79 -6.71
CA CYS A 206 -5.54 -6.15 -6.18
C CYS A 206 -6.06 -5.05 -5.25
N SER A 207 -5.19 -4.51 -4.42
CA SER A 207 -5.49 -3.45 -3.46
C SER A 207 -4.81 -2.14 -3.82
N VAL A 208 -5.47 -1.03 -3.50
CA VAL A 208 -5.02 0.33 -3.78
C VAL A 208 -5.09 1.15 -2.50
N PHE A 209 -3.99 1.81 -2.15
CA PHE A 209 -3.87 2.49 -0.89
C PHE A 209 -3.42 3.94 -1.03
N THR A 210 -3.88 4.76 -0.10
CA THR A 210 -3.11 5.84 0.48
C THR A 210 -2.60 5.40 1.85
N PRO A 211 -1.57 6.03 2.43
CA PRO A 211 -1.12 5.72 3.79
C PRO A 211 -2.26 5.71 4.81
N TYR A 212 -3.11 6.73 4.77
CA TYR A 212 -4.28 6.83 5.62
C TYR A 212 -5.27 5.67 5.41
N ARG A 213 -5.60 5.35 4.14
CA ARG A 213 -6.59 4.30 3.86
C ARG A 213 -6.11 2.95 4.38
N PHE A 214 -4.83 2.64 4.24
CA PHE A 214 -4.25 1.42 4.80
C PHE A 214 -4.43 1.35 6.32
N VAL A 215 -4.09 2.41 7.05
CA VAL A 215 -4.28 2.49 8.51
C VAL A 215 -5.76 2.34 8.89
N ALA A 216 -6.66 3.00 8.14
CA ALA A 216 -8.09 2.89 8.37
C ALA A 216 -8.60 1.45 8.19
N LEU A 217 -8.13 0.73 7.16
CA LEU A 217 -8.45 -0.69 6.95
C LEU A 217 -7.95 -1.56 8.13
N CYS A 218 -6.73 -1.33 8.62
CA CYS A 218 -6.21 -2.02 9.81
C CYS A 218 -7.12 -1.80 11.04
N LEU A 219 -7.56 -0.56 11.27
CA LEU A 219 -8.47 -0.23 12.38
C LEU A 219 -9.83 -0.91 12.22
N GLU A 220 -10.37 -0.95 11.02
CA GLU A 220 -11.63 -1.61 10.71
C GLU A 220 -11.53 -3.13 10.91
N LEU A 221 -10.45 -3.76 10.43
CA LEU A 221 -10.17 -5.18 10.65
C LEU A 221 -9.94 -5.51 12.15
N LEU A 222 -9.28 -4.62 12.88
CA LEU A 222 -9.08 -4.80 14.32
C LEU A 222 -10.43 -4.92 15.07
N LYS A 223 -11.42 -4.07 14.72
CA LYS A 223 -12.78 -4.14 15.29
C LYS A 223 -13.48 -5.45 14.95
N LEU A 224 -13.15 -6.06 13.83
CA LEU A 224 -13.70 -7.36 13.43
C LEU A 224 -12.93 -8.56 14.02
N GLY A 225 -11.81 -8.33 14.72
CA GLY A 225 -10.94 -9.39 15.22
C GLY A 225 -10.14 -10.11 14.13
N LEU A 226 -9.96 -9.47 12.96
CA LEU A 226 -9.27 -10.02 11.78
C LEU A 226 -7.87 -9.40 11.57
N PHE A 227 -7.35 -8.67 12.54
CA PHE A 227 -6.04 -8.04 12.49
C PHE A 227 -5.21 -8.39 13.73
N PRO A 228 -4.41 -9.47 13.70
CA PRO A 228 -3.64 -9.95 14.84
C PRO A 228 -2.31 -9.19 15.03
N TYR A 229 -2.32 -7.87 14.82
CA TYR A 229 -1.13 -7.03 14.87
C TYR A 229 -1.43 -5.69 15.54
N ARG A 230 -0.35 -4.99 15.91
CA ARG A 230 -0.35 -3.54 16.12
C ARG A 230 0.58 -2.87 15.11
N ILE A 231 0.36 -1.62 14.77
CA ILE A 231 1.32 -0.83 13.99
C ILE A 231 2.41 -0.38 14.96
N ALA A 232 3.63 -0.92 14.80
CA ALA A 232 4.77 -0.63 15.65
C ALA A 232 5.55 0.61 15.17
N ALA A 233 5.60 0.82 13.85
CA ALA A 233 6.15 2.02 13.25
C ALA A 233 5.48 2.30 11.91
N PHE A 234 5.54 3.56 11.49
CA PHE A 234 4.93 4.01 10.26
C PHE A 234 5.78 5.12 9.65
N ARG A 235 6.03 5.04 8.34
CA ARG A 235 6.72 6.07 7.58
C ARG A 235 5.86 6.48 6.38
N PRO A 236 5.39 7.74 6.32
CA PRO A 236 4.58 8.22 5.22
C PRO A 236 5.40 8.32 3.93
N THR A 237 4.71 8.49 2.80
CA THR A 237 5.33 8.77 1.52
C THR A 237 6.05 10.12 1.57
N GLU A 238 7.34 10.10 1.28
CA GLU A 238 8.17 11.31 1.26
C GLU A 238 8.04 12.07 -0.08
N PRO A 239 8.37 13.36 -0.13
CA PRO A 239 8.36 14.13 -1.37
C PRO A 239 9.17 13.46 -2.49
N ASN A 240 8.56 13.34 -3.68
CA ASN A 240 9.10 12.66 -4.87
C ASN A 240 9.27 11.14 -4.75
N ASP A 241 8.78 10.54 -3.68
CA ASP A 241 8.68 9.10 -3.52
C ASP A 241 7.29 8.60 -3.95
N ILE A 242 7.14 7.29 -4.08
CA ILE A 242 5.91 6.62 -4.54
C ILE A 242 5.35 5.63 -3.52
N GLU A 243 6.01 5.47 -2.38
CA GLU A 243 5.75 4.41 -1.40
C GLU A 243 5.75 4.90 0.04
N PHE A 244 5.12 4.13 0.91
CA PHE A 244 5.14 4.32 2.36
C PHE A 244 5.46 3.00 3.06
N GLY A 245 5.99 3.09 4.29
CA GLY A 245 6.39 1.94 5.09
C GLY A 245 5.51 1.74 6.32
N VAL A 246 5.16 0.50 6.61
CA VAL A 246 4.43 0.12 7.82
C VAL A 246 5.11 -1.07 8.48
N LEU A 247 5.50 -0.93 9.73
CA LEU A 247 6.01 -2.01 10.55
C LEU A 247 4.89 -2.51 11.45
N LEU A 248 4.38 -3.68 11.15
CA LEU A 248 3.40 -4.39 11.98
C LEU A 248 4.14 -5.25 13.01
N GLN A 249 3.58 -5.39 14.20
CA GLN A 249 4.06 -6.34 15.21
C GLN A 249 2.93 -7.27 15.63
N ALA A 250 3.22 -8.57 15.67
CA ALA A 250 2.27 -9.57 16.15
C ALA A 250 1.80 -9.26 17.57
N ALA A 251 0.51 -9.39 17.81
CA ALA A 251 -0.12 -9.17 19.11
C ALA A 251 -1.00 -10.37 19.49
N ASP A 252 -0.89 -10.81 20.75
CA ASP A 252 -1.59 -12.01 21.27
C ASP A 252 -3.09 -11.83 21.40
N ARG A 253 -3.56 -10.60 21.42
CA ARG A 253 -4.98 -10.25 21.36
C ARG A 253 -5.15 -9.00 20.50
N PRO A 254 -6.19 -8.96 19.65
CA PRO A 254 -6.63 -7.69 19.08
C PRO A 254 -7.06 -6.81 20.23
N ALA A 255 -6.16 -6.03 20.76
CA ALA A 255 -6.40 -5.26 21.95
C ALA A 255 -7.26 -4.04 21.60
N VAL A 256 -8.47 -4.05 22.10
CA VAL A 256 -9.11 -2.81 22.54
C VAL A 256 -8.26 -2.30 23.71
N GLY A 257 -7.17 -1.61 23.42
CA GLY A 257 -6.16 -1.21 24.40
C GLY A 257 -5.28 -0.09 23.85
N PRO A 258 -4.13 0.19 24.46
CA PRO A 258 -3.21 1.24 24.02
C PRO A 258 -2.91 1.23 22.52
N GLY A 259 -2.83 0.04 21.90
CA GLY A 259 -2.63 -0.09 20.46
C GLY A 259 -3.76 0.49 19.60
N GLN A 260 -5.02 0.46 20.04
CA GLN A 260 -6.11 1.09 19.30
C GLN A 260 -6.01 2.61 19.37
N ALA A 261 -5.65 3.16 20.52
CA ALA A 261 -5.43 4.60 20.66
C ALA A 261 -4.25 5.06 19.81
N GLU A 262 -3.15 4.31 19.78
CA GLU A 262 -1.98 4.56 18.94
C GLU A 262 -2.34 4.51 17.46
N LEU A 263 -3.09 3.50 17.00
CA LEU A 263 -3.58 3.41 15.61
C LEU A 263 -4.53 4.56 15.25
N GLN A 264 -5.40 4.98 16.17
CA GLN A 264 -6.26 6.14 15.97
C GLN A 264 -5.46 7.44 15.91
N GLU A 265 -4.37 7.54 16.66
CA GLU A 265 -3.46 8.68 16.61
C GLU A 265 -2.67 8.70 15.31
N ILE A 266 -2.12 7.57 14.87
CA ILE A 266 -1.50 7.42 13.55
C ILE A 266 -2.50 7.76 12.46
N GLY A 267 -3.73 7.26 12.52
CA GLY A 267 -4.78 7.59 11.55
C GLY A 267 -5.15 9.07 11.55
N ARG A 268 -5.22 9.71 12.72
CA ARG A 268 -5.43 11.16 12.83
C ARG A 268 -4.23 11.96 12.35
N ALA A 269 -3.03 11.52 12.71
CA ALA A 269 -1.79 12.12 12.30
C ALA A 269 -1.56 11.98 10.79
N ALA A 270 -1.95 10.86 10.17
CA ALA A 270 -1.92 10.67 8.72
C ALA A 270 -2.88 11.60 7.95
N GLY A 271 -3.72 12.35 8.66
CA GLY A 271 -4.43 13.53 8.18
C GLY A 271 -5.24 13.34 6.91
N TYR A 272 -6.08 12.30 6.85
CA TYR A 272 -6.95 12.14 5.70
C TYR A 272 -8.13 13.11 5.76
N GLN A 273 -8.25 13.94 4.77
CA GLN A 273 -9.45 14.73 4.53
C GLN A 273 -9.93 14.50 3.10
N GLY A 274 -10.94 13.64 2.96
CA GLY A 274 -11.78 13.56 1.80
C GLY A 274 -11.18 12.90 0.56
N ALA A 275 -12.05 12.53 -0.37
CA ALA A 275 -11.76 11.77 -1.57
C ALA A 275 -10.93 12.51 -2.63
N PHE A 276 -10.72 13.79 -2.49
CA PHE A 276 -9.99 14.58 -3.48
C PHE A 276 -9.10 15.60 -2.81
N GLY A 277 -7.83 15.25 -2.70
CA GLY A 277 -6.76 16.19 -2.46
C GLY A 277 -6.85 16.92 -1.13
N ALA A 278 -5.88 17.64 -0.80
CA ALA A 278 -5.72 18.44 0.41
C ALA A 278 -5.87 17.64 1.73
N GLY A 279 -5.63 16.34 1.69
CA GLY A 279 -5.37 15.56 2.90
C GLY A 279 -4.10 16.08 3.53
N ARG A 280 -4.22 16.80 4.62
CA ARG A 280 -3.07 17.16 5.42
C ARG A 280 -2.58 15.91 6.09
N PHE A 281 -1.47 15.38 5.62
CA PHE A 281 -0.70 14.40 6.38
C PHE A 281 -0.12 15.09 7.62
N ARG A 282 -0.77 14.94 8.73
CA ARG A 282 -0.18 15.15 10.04
C ARG A 282 0.25 13.83 10.63
N VAL A 283 1.16 13.15 9.95
CA VAL A 283 1.89 12.04 10.58
C VAL A 283 3.22 12.61 11.00
N ALA A 284 3.55 12.48 12.28
CA ALA A 284 4.90 12.70 12.80
C ALA A 284 5.66 13.91 12.17
N LEU A 285 4.94 14.83 11.51
CA LEU A 285 5.46 16.11 11.05
C LEU A 285 5.82 17.00 12.24
N ASP A 286 5.28 16.71 13.42
CA ASP A 286 5.76 17.27 14.69
C ASP A 286 7.22 16.88 14.98
N ALA A 287 7.73 15.84 14.30
CA ALA A 287 9.13 15.43 14.40
C ALA A 287 10.05 16.09 13.33
N ASP A 288 9.48 16.67 12.27
CA ASP A 288 10.23 17.38 11.23
C ASP A 288 9.53 18.69 10.80
N PRO A 289 9.82 19.80 11.50
CA PRO A 289 9.21 21.10 11.22
C PRO A 289 9.51 21.65 9.81
N GLU A 290 10.62 21.25 9.21
CA GLU A 290 11.00 21.70 7.86
C GLU A 290 10.17 20.99 6.80
N LEU A 291 9.91 19.69 6.97
CA LEU A 291 9.03 18.92 6.11
C LEU A 291 7.58 19.41 6.22
N LEU A 292 7.10 19.74 7.43
CA LEU A 292 5.80 20.35 7.65
C LEU A 292 5.67 21.68 6.93
N SER A 293 6.66 22.57 7.07
CA SER A 293 6.65 23.88 6.42
C SER A 293 6.60 23.78 4.89
N ARG A 294 7.39 22.89 4.30
CA ARG A 294 7.39 22.62 2.85
C ARG A 294 6.04 22.04 2.37
N TYR A 295 5.44 21.16 3.15
CA TYR A 295 4.13 20.60 2.86
C TYR A 295 3.02 21.65 2.94
N GLU A 296 3.03 22.50 3.96
CA GLU A 296 2.04 23.57 4.13
C GLU A 296 2.15 24.63 3.03
N ALA A 297 3.35 24.94 2.57
CA ALA A 297 3.59 25.84 1.44
C ALA A 297 3.00 25.25 0.15
N GLY A 298 3.32 24.01 -0.20
CA GLY A 298 2.78 23.33 -1.37
C GLY A 298 1.25 23.16 -1.33
N ALA A 299 0.69 22.88 -0.15
CA ALA A 299 -0.76 22.78 0.03
C ALA A 299 -1.47 24.15 -0.04
N ALA A 300 -0.78 25.23 0.29
CA ALA A 300 -1.32 26.58 0.14
C ALA A 300 -1.36 27.01 -1.33
N GLU A 301 -0.30 26.72 -2.09
CA GLU A 301 -0.25 26.98 -3.54
C GLU A 301 -1.32 26.16 -4.30
N ALA A 302 -1.44 24.86 -3.98
CA ALA A 302 -2.47 24.01 -4.59
C ALA A 302 -3.89 24.50 -4.30
N ARG A 303 -4.15 25.02 -3.08
CA ARG A 303 -5.44 25.62 -2.72
C ARG A 303 -5.72 26.91 -3.45
N ALA A 304 -4.70 27.75 -3.63
CA ALA A 304 -4.83 28.98 -4.38
C ALA A 304 -5.17 28.71 -5.84
N ALA A 305 -4.46 27.78 -6.49
CA ALA A 305 -4.70 27.37 -7.86
C ALA A 305 -6.09 26.71 -8.04
N ALA A 306 -6.51 25.83 -7.11
CA ALA A 306 -7.84 25.23 -7.13
C ALA A 306 -8.96 26.26 -6.95
N SER A 307 -8.76 27.27 -6.08
CA SER A 307 -9.71 28.35 -5.85
C SER A 307 -9.82 29.30 -7.05
N GLU A 308 -8.75 29.45 -7.82
CA GLU A 308 -8.75 30.25 -9.05
C GLU A 308 -9.47 29.54 -10.18
N LYS A 309 -9.15 28.27 -10.45
CA LYS A 309 -9.88 27.42 -11.40
C LYS A 309 -11.36 27.28 -11.06
N TRP A 310 -11.69 27.18 -9.79
CA TRP A 310 -13.09 27.14 -9.36
C TRP A 310 -13.83 28.44 -9.65
N ARG A 311 -13.18 29.60 -9.45
CA ARG A 311 -13.78 30.90 -9.78
C ARG A 311 -13.97 31.09 -11.29
N GLU A 312 -13.02 30.63 -12.10
CA GLU A 312 -13.15 30.63 -13.57
C GLU A 312 -14.32 29.75 -14.00
N TRP A 313 -14.41 28.52 -13.48
CA TRP A 313 -15.50 27.59 -13.80
C TRP A 313 -16.87 28.12 -13.32
N ALA A 314 -16.95 28.68 -12.13
CA ALA A 314 -18.19 29.25 -11.58
C ALA A 314 -18.69 30.47 -12.37
N ALA A 315 -17.81 31.21 -13.03
CA ALA A 315 -18.18 32.32 -13.88
C ALA A 315 -18.95 31.88 -15.15
N ASP A 316 -18.74 30.66 -15.61
CA ASP A 316 -19.46 30.08 -16.75
C ASP A 316 -20.87 29.59 -16.36
N PHE A 317 -21.21 29.55 -15.05
CA PHE A 317 -22.49 29.07 -14.53
C PHE A 317 -23.12 30.08 -13.53
N PRO A 318 -23.58 31.25 -13.97
CA PRO A 318 -24.04 32.32 -13.08
C PRO A 318 -25.29 31.98 -12.24
N ASP A 319 -26.02 30.92 -12.59
CA ASP A 319 -27.21 30.45 -11.88
C ASP A 319 -26.94 29.36 -10.81
N LEU A 320 -25.70 29.02 -10.58
CA LEU A 320 -25.33 28.09 -9.50
C LEU A 320 -25.52 28.74 -8.13
N ASP A 321 -26.31 28.07 -7.27
CA ASP A 321 -26.59 28.52 -5.90
C ASP A 321 -25.27 28.81 -5.14
N PRO A 322 -25.06 30.06 -4.66
CA PRO A 322 -23.89 30.42 -3.86
C PRO A 322 -23.71 29.57 -2.59
N ALA A 323 -24.76 28.90 -2.11
CA ALA A 323 -24.69 28.01 -0.96
C ALA A 323 -23.90 26.71 -1.26
N LEU A 324 -23.77 26.31 -2.51
CA LEU A 324 -22.88 25.22 -2.93
C LEU A 324 -21.39 25.62 -2.89
N HIS A 325 -21.11 26.91 -2.69
CA HIS A 325 -19.75 27.46 -2.54
C HIS A 325 -19.17 27.33 -1.12
N HIS A 326 -19.89 26.74 -0.19
CA HIS A 326 -19.49 26.68 1.23
C HIS A 326 -19.04 25.30 1.67
N ASP A 327 -17.90 24.85 1.18
CA ASP A 327 -17.04 23.98 1.99
C ASP A 327 -15.98 24.86 2.72
N ARG A 328 -16.46 25.80 3.51
CA ARG A 328 -15.69 26.35 4.62
C ARG A 328 -16.17 25.64 5.88
N PRO A 329 -15.32 24.80 6.51
CA PRO A 329 -15.63 24.37 7.86
C PRO A 329 -15.70 25.66 8.72
N ARG A 330 -16.88 25.95 9.21
CA ARG A 330 -17.06 27.00 10.22
C ARG A 330 -16.33 26.50 11.46
N ALA A 331 -15.41 27.31 11.98
CA ALA A 331 -14.83 27.07 13.29
C ALA A 331 -15.99 26.90 14.28
N GLY A 332 -16.18 25.67 14.81
CA GLY A 332 -17.22 25.36 15.77
C GLY A 332 -18.31 24.38 15.32
N ASP A 333 -18.19 23.68 14.19
CA ASP A 333 -19.14 22.62 13.83
C ASP A 333 -18.90 21.38 14.73
N PRO A 334 -19.90 20.99 15.58
CA PRO A 334 -19.73 19.89 16.53
C PRO A 334 -19.76 18.50 15.86
N ARG A 335 -19.74 18.41 14.52
CA ARG A 335 -19.78 17.15 13.75
C ARG A 335 -18.44 16.76 13.17
N LEU A 336 -17.35 17.43 13.59
CA LEU A 336 -15.96 17.09 13.27
C LEU A 336 -15.27 16.41 14.46
#